data_6a3d20ad33d4b682fe45c7fe3a2ae1f5
#
_entry.id   6a3d20ad33d4b682fe45c7fe3a2ae1f5
#
_cell.length_a   1.000
_cell.length_b   1.000
_cell.length_c   1.000
_cell.angle_alpha   90.00
_cell.angle_beta   90.00
_cell.angle_gamma   90.00
#
_symmetry.space_group_name_H-M   'P 1'
#
loop_
_entity.id
_entity.type
_entity.pdbx_description
1 polymer ?
#
loop_
_entity_poly.entity_id
_entity_poly.type
_entity_poly.pdbx_seq_one_letter_code
_entity_poly.pdbx_strand_id
1 'polypeptide(L)'
;MTSLDRRTFLQISGASALALGLGTALTSCLRPPDANGLKLLPGFTSRKVATTGHHVGSTGYTWHADPDGGACFPTSGGGWVYVSNSENGVGGASMIRFSSTGAIVGAKRILSGTLANCAGGATPWGTWLSCEEWDGGKVWECNVLGTAPGVARPAMGVFRHEAAAVDPVSRAVYLTEDVPDGAFYRFRPTTWGDLSAGTLQG
;
A
#
# COMPACT_ATOMS: atom_id res chain seq x y z
N MET A 1 30.59 -6.81 20.06
CA MET A 1 29.99 -6.17 18.89
C MET A 1 29.25 -4.93 19.41
N THR A 2 29.81 -3.75 19.21
CA THR A 2 29.19 -2.46 19.59
C THR A 2 28.08 -2.16 18.60
N SER A 3 26.84 -2.07 19.07
CA SER A 3 25.72 -1.65 18.24
C SER A 3 25.93 -0.19 17.83
N LEU A 4 25.98 0.07 16.54
CA LEU A 4 25.94 1.43 16.01
C LEU A 4 24.56 2.03 16.32
N ASP A 5 24.52 3.16 17.02
CA ASP A 5 23.29 3.88 17.25
C ASP A 5 22.80 4.56 15.94
N ARG A 6 21.51 4.93 15.89
CA ARG A 6 20.88 5.52 14.71
C ARG A 6 21.54 6.81 14.23
N ARG A 7 22.08 7.63 15.17
CA ARG A 7 22.76 8.89 14.85
C ARG A 7 24.11 8.62 14.20
N THR A 8 24.87 7.70 14.73
CA THR A 8 26.18 7.30 14.18
C THR A 8 26.01 6.63 12.82
N PHE A 9 24.95 5.80 12.62
CA PHE A 9 24.63 5.23 11.33
C PHE A 9 24.28 6.31 10.30
N LEU A 10 23.46 7.29 10.66
CA LEU A 10 23.09 8.40 9.75
C LEU A 10 24.27 9.33 9.45
N GLN A 11 25.17 9.55 10.40
CA GLN A 11 26.38 10.37 10.17
C GLN A 11 27.39 9.66 9.28
N ILE A 12 27.63 8.38 9.48
CA ILE A 12 28.51 7.57 8.61
C ILE A 12 27.91 7.39 7.23
N SER A 13 26.60 7.15 7.13
CA SER A 13 25.89 7.07 5.85
C SER A 13 25.88 8.41 5.10
N GLY A 14 25.76 9.53 5.84
CA GLY A 14 25.79 10.89 5.26
C GLY A 14 27.13 11.23 4.62
N ALA A 15 28.25 10.96 5.28
CA ALA A 15 29.57 11.27 4.76
C ALA A 15 30.01 10.37 3.60
N SER A 16 29.66 9.08 3.65
CA SER A 16 29.94 8.13 2.56
C SER A 16 28.96 8.29 1.39
N ALA A 17 27.70 8.67 1.66
CA ALA A 17 26.69 8.93 0.65
C ALA A 17 26.97 10.22 -0.13
N LEU A 18 27.64 11.24 0.46
CA LEU A 18 28.01 12.46 -0.29
C LEU A 18 29.06 12.16 -1.36
N ALA A 19 30.03 11.27 -1.10
CA ALA A 19 31.08 10.96 -2.07
C ALA A 19 30.65 9.98 -3.17
N LEU A 20 29.79 9.00 -2.82
CA LEU A 20 29.27 7.99 -3.77
C LEU A 20 27.89 8.41 -4.32
N GLY A 21 27.06 9.09 -3.55
CA GLY A 21 25.70 9.43 -3.91
C GLY A 21 25.58 10.61 -4.87
N LEU A 22 26.45 11.62 -4.77
CA LEU A 22 26.45 12.74 -5.72
C LEU A 22 26.89 12.29 -7.13
N GLY A 23 27.84 11.38 -7.23
CA GLY A 23 28.28 10.83 -8.53
C GLY A 23 27.19 9.99 -9.20
N THR A 24 26.49 9.14 -8.45
CA THR A 24 25.42 8.30 -8.98
C THR A 24 24.11 9.05 -9.21
N ALA A 25 23.79 10.03 -8.36
CA ALA A 25 22.62 10.91 -8.57
C ALA A 25 22.78 11.79 -9.81
N LEU A 26 23.96 12.35 -10.03
CA LEU A 26 24.26 13.17 -11.22
C LEU A 26 24.25 12.31 -12.50
N THR A 27 24.75 11.09 -12.46
CA THR A 27 24.70 10.17 -13.63
C THR A 27 23.28 9.68 -13.90
N SER A 28 22.44 9.55 -12.87
CA SER A 28 21.01 9.21 -13.02
C SER A 28 20.23 10.34 -13.72
N CYS A 29 20.51 11.62 -13.39
CA CYS A 29 19.90 12.77 -14.05
C CYS A 29 20.28 12.89 -15.54
N LEU A 30 21.42 12.36 -15.94
CA LEU A 30 21.94 12.40 -17.33
C LEU A 30 21.46 11.21 -18.18
N ARG A 31 20.87 10.16 -17.56
CA ARG A 31 20.35 9.02 -18.31
C ARG A 31 19.01 9.37 -18.95
N PRO A 32 18.79 8.95 -20.20
CA PRO A 32 17.47 9.02 -20.78
C PRO A 32 16.49 8.14 -19.98
N PRO A 33 15.20 8.49 -19.96
CA PRO A 33 14.19 7.60 -19.43
C PRO A 33 14.21 6.22 -20.10
N ASP A 34 13.87 5.17 -19.35
CA ASP A 34 13.66 3.84 -19.92
C ASP A 34 12.38 3.79 -20.79
N ALA A 35 12.05 2.62 -21.30
CA ALA A 35 10.86 2.40 -22.15
C ALA A 35 9.53 2.72 -21.44
N ASN A 36 9.53 2.82 -20.10
CA ASN A 36 8.37 3.20 -19.29
C ASN A 36 8.39 4.68 -18.87
N GLY A 37 9.35 5.47 -19.36
CA GLY A 37 9.51 6.89 -19.05
C GLY A 37 10.18 7.19 -17.71
N LEU A 38 10.79 6.20 -17.04
CA LEU A 38 11.41 6.33 -15.74
C LEU A 38 12.92 6.56 -15.83
N LYS A 39 13.44 7.54 -15.08
CA LYS A 39 14.88 7.74 -14.87
C LYS A 39 15.33 6.89 -13.70
N LEU A 40 16.01 5.80 -13.99
CA LEU A 40 16.42 4.80 -13.01
C LEU A 40 17.90 4.89 -12.68
N LEU A 41 18.25 4.58 -11.44
CA LEU A 41 19.64 4.39 -11.03
C LEU A 41 20.27 3.21 -11.77
N PRO A 42 21.62 3.17 -11.94
CA PRO A 42 22.32 2.02 -12.51
C PRO A 42 21.95 0.72 -11.76
N GLY A 43 21.69 -0.34 -12.53
CA GLY A 43 21.31 -1.65 -11.98
C GLY A 43 19.81 -1.84 -11.75
N PHE A 44 19.01 -0.78 -11.85
CA PHE A 44 17.54 -0.88 -11.78
C PHE A 44 16.93 -0.98 -13.18
N THR A 45 15.86 -1.74 -13.28
CA THR A 45 15.00 -1.85 -14.46
C THR A 45 13.55 -1.70 -14.03
N SER A 46 12.68 -1.20 -14.91
CA SER A 46 11.25 -1.13 -14.66
C SER A 46 10.48 -2.08 -15.57
N ARG A 47 9.32 -2.52 -15.08
CA ARG A 47 8.37 -3.33 -15.82
C ARG A 47 6.96 -2.89 -15.51
N LYS A 48 6.16 -2.60 -16.53
CA LYS A 48 4.73 -2.40 -16.39
C LYS A 48 4.07 -3.76 -16.14
N VAL A 49 3.33 -3.90 -15.04
CA VAL A 49 2.69 -5.17 -14.63
C VAL A 49 1.20 -5.19 -14.90
N ALA A 50 0.56 -4.02 -14.95
CA ALA A 50 -0.86 -3.85 -15.25
C ALA A 50 -1.12 -2.50 -15.91
N THR A 51 -2.24 -2.41 -16.62
CA THR A 51 -2.76 -1.17 -17.23
C THR A 51 -4.26 -1.21 -17.11
N THR A 52 -4.88 -0.11 -16.65
CA THR A 52 -6.33 0.05 -16.57
C THR A 52 -7.03 -0.43 -17.85
N GLY A 53 -8.06 -1.24 -17.69
CA GLY A 53 -8.87 -1.74 -18.81
C GLY A 53 -8.23 -2.87 -19.62
N HIS A 54 -7.02 -3.31 -19.28
CA HIS A 54 -6.34 -4.42 -19.96
C HIS A 54 -6.19 -5.65 -19.06
N HIS A 55 -6.07 -6.82 -19.68
CA HIS A 55 -5.79 -8.04 -18.94
C HIS A 55 -4.41 -7.99 -18.25
N VAL A 56 -4.36 -8.46 -17.02
CA VAL A 56 -3.13 -8.61 -16.25
C VAL A 56 -2.44 -9.90 -16.70
N GLY A 57 -1.41 -9.76 -17.54
CA GLY A 57 -0.73 -10.91 -18.13
C GLY A 57 -1.71 -11.89 -18.78
N SER A 58 -1.56 -13.19 -18.52
CA SER A 58 -2.45 -14.26 -19.03
C SER A 58 -3.56 -14.65 -18.05
N THR A 59 -3.83 -13.85 -17.02
CA THR A 59 -4.77 -14.22 -15.95
C THR A 59 -6.25 -14.12 -16.35
N GLY A 60 -6.56 -13.44 -17.46
CA GLY A 60 -7.92 -13.11 -17.88
C GLY A 60 -8.60 -12.03 -17.04
N TYR A 61 -7.98 -11.56 -15.96
CA TYR A 61 -8.49 -10.48 -15.11
C TYR A 61 -8.17 -9.11 -15.73
N THR A 62 -9.18 -8.28 -15.94
CA THR A 62 -9.02 -6.89 -16.40
C THR A 62 -8.70 -5.98 -15.23
N TRP A 63 -7.57 -5.24 -15.31
CA TRP A 63 -7.17 -4.34 -14.24
C TRP A 63 -8.14 -3.17 -14.09
N HIS A 64 -8.44 -2.82 -12.85
CA HIS A 64 -9.40 -1.77 -12.50
C HIS A 64 -8.94 -0.38 -12.95
N ALA A 65 -9.89 0.54 -13.03
CA ALA A 65 -9.62 1.96 -13.29
C ALA A 65 -9.11 2.66 -12.03
N ASP A 66 -8.43 3.79 -12.24
CA ASP A 66 -7.90 4.69 -11.22
C ASP A 66 -7.21 3.93 -10.08
N PRO A 67 -6.13 3.17 -10.41
CA PRO A 67 -5.37 2.45 -9.40
C PRO A 67 -4.67 3.45 -8.48
N ASP A 68 -4.91 3.30 -7.19
CA ASP A 68 -4.35 4.12 -6.13
C ASP A 68 -3.58 3.27 -5.10
N GLY A 69 -3.65 3.63 -3.81
CA GLY A 69 -2.87 3.04 -2.74
C GLY A 69 -2.81 1.53 -2.74
N GLY A 70 -1.68 0.99 -2.35
CA GLY A 70 -1.44 -0.44 -2.37
C GLY A 70 -0.27 -0.88 -1.53
N ALA A 71 -0.13 -2.19 -1.37
CA ALA A 71 0.97 -2.80 -0.64
C ALA A 71 1.33 -4.18 -1.18
N CYS A 72 2.55 -4.64 -0.84
CA CYS A 72 3.02 -5.98 -1.14
C CYS A 72 2.99 -6.85 0.12
N PHE A 73 2.54 -8.09 -0.03
CA PHE A 73 2.45 -9.08 1.04
C PHE A 73 3.17 -10.36 0.63
N PRO A 74 4.05 -10.91 1.47
CA PRO A 74 4.71 -12.17 1.17
C PRO A 74 3.71 -13.33 1.17
N THR A 75 3.97 -14.34 0.34
CA THR A 75 3.20 -15.60 0.35
C THR A 75 4.13 -16.78 0.64
N SER A 76 3.55 -17.90 1.07
CA SER A 76 4.30 -19.16 1.21
C SER A 76 4.95 -19.52 -0.13
N GLY A 77 6.18 -20.02 -0.11
CA GLY A 77 6.95 -20.37 -1.31
C GLY A 77 7.73 -19.21 -1.93
N GLY A 78 7.92 -18.09 -1.22
CA GLY A 78 8.78 -16.98 -1.61
C GLY A 78 8.20 -16.04 -2.67
N GLY A 79 6.94 -16.22 -3.06
CA GLY A 79 6.22 -15.27 -3.90
C GLY A 79 5.61 -14.12 -3.08
N TRP A 80 4.84 -13.25 -3.74
CA TRP A 80 4.12 -12.16 -3.07
C TRP A 80 2.81 -11.81 -3.78
N VAL A 81 1.98 -11.04 -3.09
CA VAL A 81 0.78 -10.40 -3.63
C VAL A 81 0.97 -8.89 -3.58
N TYR A 82 0.68 -8.20 -4.66
CA TYR A 82 0.47 -6.76 -4.69
C TYR A 82 -1.03 -6.49 -4.67
N VAL A 83 -1.48 -5.67 -3.73
CA VAL A 83 -2.86 -5.17 -3.66
C VAL A 83 -2.88 -3.72 -4.08
N SER A 84 -3.93 -3.30 -4.81
CA SER A 84 -4.16 -1.90 -5.18
C SER A 84 -5.64 -1.57 -5.10
N ASN A 85 -5.93 -0.40 -4.56
CA ASN A 85 -7.27 0.20 -4.53
C ASN A 85 -7.67 0.76 -5.89
N SER A 86 -8.95 1.05 -6.04
CA SER A 86 -9.56 1.70 -7.20
C SER A 86 -10.30 2.94 -6.71
N GLU A 87 -9.74 4.13 -6.97
CA GLU A 87 -10.29 5.40 -6.51
C GLU A 87 -11.25 5.99 -7.54
N ASN A 88 -12.42 5.40 -7.66
CA ASN A 88 -13.51 5.90 -8.52
C ASN A 88 -14.89 5.54 -7.97
N GLY A 89 -15.94 5.93 -8.69
CA GLY A 89 -17.33 5.68 -8.28
C GLY A 89 -17.76 4.21 -8.20
N VAL A 90 -16.90 3.27 -8.63
CA VAL A 90 -17.10 1.82 -8.44
C VAL A 90 -16.29 1.29 -7.27
N GLY A 91 -15.22 1.99 -6.90
CA GLY A 91 -14.35 1.67 -5.76
C GLY A 91 -13.71 0.29 -5.77
N GLY A 92 -13.34 -0.20 -4.60
CA GLY A 92 -12.84 -1.55 -4.33
C GLY A 92 -11.34 -1.72 -4.42
N ALA A 93 -10.89 -2.97 -4.32
CA ALA A 93 -9.48 -3.33 -4.42
C ALA A 93 -9.27 -4.59 -5.24
N SER A 94 -8.10 -4.70 -5.85
CA SER A 94 -7.69 -5.86 -6.64
C SER A 94 -6.30 -6.32 -6.24
N MET A 95 -5.95 -7.57 -6.58
CA MET A 95 -4.63 -8.10 -6.31
C MET A 95 -3.98 -8.68 -7.57
N ILE A 96 -2.65 -8.64 -7.60
CA ILE A 96 -1.80 -9.41 -8.53
C ILE A 96 -0.92 -10.33 -7.69
N ARG A 97 -0.92 -11.60 -8.01
CA ARG A 97 -0.05 -12.59 -7.36
C ARG A 97 1.16 -12.88 -8.22
N PHE A 98 2.33 -12.86 -7.60
CA PHE A 98 3.62 -13.15 -8.21
C PHE A 98 4.23 -14.43 -7.63
N SER A 99 4.94 -15.19 -8.48
CA SER A 99 5.81 -16.27 -8.04
C SER A 99 7.09 -15.72 -7.39
N SER A 100 7.91 -16.59 -6.79
CA SER A 100 9.25 -16.24 -6.27
C SER A 100 10.21 -15.69 -7.33
N THR A 101 9.96 -15.93 -8.61
CA THR A 101 10.74 -15.36 -9.73
C THR A 101 10.17 -14.08 -10.30
N GLY A 102 9.07 -13.54 -9.72
CA GLY A 102 8.40 -12.34 -10.17
C GLY A 102 7.48 -12.54 -11.39
N ALA A 103 7.17 -13.77 -11.78
CA ALA A 103 6.17 -14.04 -12.81
C ALA A 103 4.77 -13.79 -12.25
N ILE A 104 3.87 -13.19 -13.05
CA ILE A 104 2.46 -13.04 -12.70
C ILE A 104 1.79 -14.41 -12.80
N VAL A 105 1.21 -14.88 -11.68
CA VAL A 105 0.57 -16.20 -11.59
C VAL A 105 -0.94 -16.11 -11.25
N GLY A 106 -1.47 -14.92 -11.05
CA GLY A 106 -2.88 -14.69 -10.82
C GLY A 106 -3.19 -13.22 -10.60
N ALA A 107 -4.43 -12.84 -10.87
CA ALA A 107 -4.98 -11.53 -10.53
C ALA A 107 -6.50 -11.66 -10.35
N LYS A 108 -7.07 -10.89 -9.43
CA LYS A 108 -8.53 -10.82 -9.23
C LYS A 108 -8.94 -9.63 -8.38
N ARG A 109 -10.24 -9.34 -8.37
CA ARG A 109 -10.89 -8.43 -7.44
C ARG A 109 -10.95 -9.06 -6.05
N ILE A 110 -10.65 -8.30 -5.00
CA ILE A 110 -10.70 -8.75 -3.59
C ILE A 110 -11.69 -7.94 -2.75
N LEU A 111 -12.10 -6.76 -3.22
CA LEU A 111 -13.10 -5.90 -2.60
C LEU A 111 -14.00 -5.30 -3.68
N SER A 112 -15.31 -5.30 -3.46
CA SER A 112 -16.32 -4.72 -4.35
C SER A 112 -17.47 -4.12 -3.53
N GLY A 113 -18.28 -3.26 -4.17
CA GLY A 113 -19.44 -2.63 -3.52
C GLY A 113 -19.05 -1.50 -2.58
N THR A 114 -17.95 -0.84 -2.86
CA THR A 114 -17.41 0.32 -2.14
C THR A 114 -17.25 1.50 -3.11
N LEU A 115 -16.87 2.67 -2.61
CA LEU A 115 -16.71 3.89 -3.43
C LEU A 115 -15.35 4.53 -3.13
N ALA A 116 -14.72 5.10 -4.16
CA ALA A 116 -13.53 5.94 -4.05
C ALA A 116 -12.50 5.37 -3.05
N ASN A 117 -12.07 4.13 -3.27
CA ASN A 117 -11.03 3.56 -2.41
C ASN A 117 -9.68 4.16 -2.80
N CYS A 118 -9.24 5.16 -2.01
CA CYS A 118 -7.99 5.89 -2.22
C CYS A 118 -6.79 5.11 -1.67
N ALA A 119 -6.18 5.55 -0.60
CA ALA A 119 -5.07 4.87 0.03
C ALA A 119 -5.52 3.82 1.07
N GLY A 120 -4.67 3.52 2.03
CA GLY A 120 -4.93 2.52 3.06
C GLY A 120 -3.67 2.09 3.78
N GLY A 121 -3.64 0.86 4.28
CA GLY A 121 -2.48 0.35 5.02
C GLY A 121 -2.41 -1.15 5.15
N ALA A 122 -1.19 -1.69 5.16
CA ALA A 122 -0.94 -3.08 5.47
C ALA A 122 -1.00 -3.32 6.98
N THR A 123 -1.66 -4.41 7.40
CA THR A 123 -1.66 -4.82 8.79
C THR A 123 -0.53 -5.80 9.10
N PRO A 124 -0.04 -5.85 10.35
CA PRO A 124 0.95 -6.85 10.75
C PRO A 124 0.45 -8.30 10.69
N TRP A 125 -0.86 -8.50 10.63
CA TRP A 125 -1.49 -9.84 10.49
C TRP A 125 -1.84 -10.19 9.04
N GLY A 126 -1.34 -9.41 8.06
CA GLY A 126 -1.38 -9.78 6.64
C GLY A 126 -2.70 -9.46 5.92
N THR A 127 -3.49 -8.52 6.42
CA THR A 127 -4.65 -7.95 5.71
C THR A 127 -4.34 -6.56 5.15
N TRP A 128 -5.12 -6.12 4.17
CA TRP A 128 -5.10 -4.77 3.60
C TRP A 128 -6.27 -3.96 4.15
N LEU A 129 -5.99 -2.78 4.69
CA LEU A 129 -7.01 -1.79 5.02
C LEU A 129 -7.21 -0.87 3.83
N SER A 130 -8.37 -0.93 3.22
CA SER A 130 -8.77 -0.12 2.08
C SER A 130 -9.66 1.02 2.56
N CYS A 131 -9.26 2.26 2.31
CA CYS A 131 -9.92 3.47 2.80
C CYS A 131 -10.84 4.05 1.72
N GLU A 132 -12.10 4.30 2.07
CA GLU A 132 -13.07 4.98 1.19
C GLU A 132 -13.00 6.50 1.41
N GLU A 133 -12.68 7.27 0.37
CA GLU A 133 -12.56 8.73 0.42
C GLU A 133 -13.85 9.41 -0.05
N TRP A 134 -14.89 9.34 0.74
CA TRP A 134 -16.15 10.07 0.56
C TRP A 134 -16.85 10.28 1.92
N ASP A 135 -17.84 11.17 2.01
CA ASP A 135 -18.44 11.57 3.30
C ASP A 135 -19.04 10.42 4.14
N GLY A 136 -19.46 9.34 3.47
CA GLY A 136 -19.93 8.10 4.12
C GLY A 136 -18.89 6.99 4.16
N GLY A 137 -17.64 7.31 3.88
CA GLY A 137 -16.53 6.36 3.72
C GLY A 137 -16.20 5.59 4.99
N LYS A 138 -15.73 4.38 4.81
CA LYS A 138 -15.29 3.46 5.86
C LYS A 138 -13.96 2.86 5.50
N VAL A 139 -13.27 2.32 6.49
CA VAL A 139 -12.15 1.41 6.28
C VAL A 139 -12.68 0.00 6.07
N TRP A 140 -12.17 -0.68 5.04
CA TRP A 140 -12.50 -2.07 4.73
C TRP A 140 -11.26 -2.94 4.92
N GLU A 141 -11.36 -3.94 5.78
CA GLU A 141 -10.29 -4.92 5.97
C GLU A 141 -10.45 -6.07 4.98
N CYS A 142 -9.43 -6.27 4.16
CA CYS A 142 -9.45 -7.21 3.03
C CYS A 142 -8.47 -8.36 3.23
N ASN A 143 -8.93 -9.59 3.00
CA ASN A 143 -8.03 -10.71 2.78
C ASN A 143 -7.29 -10.52 1.44
N VAL A 144 -5.96 -10.42 1.48
CA VAL A 144 -5.14 -10.07 0.30
C VAL A 144 -5.15 -11.15 -0.78
N LEU A 145 -5.51 -12.39 -0.45
CA LEU A 145 -5.71 -13.48 -1.42
C LEU A 145 -7.16 -13.55 -1.91
N GLY A 146 -8.08 -12.73 -1.34
CA GLY A 146 -9.50 -12.73 -1.68
C GLY A 146 -10.14 -14.10 -1.46
N THR A 147 -9.76 -14.81 -0.41
CA THR A 147 -10.37 -16.09 0.02
C THR A 147 -11.57 -15.88 0.93
N ALA A 148 -11.76 -14.63 1.40
CA ALA A 148 -12.91 -14.16 2.14
C ALA A 148 -13.31 -12.75 1.65
N PRO A 149 -14.57 -12.34 1.78
CA PRO A 149 -15.01 -10.99 1.46
C PRO A 149 -14.34 -9.95 2.37
N GLY A 150 -14.19 -8.72 1.86
CA GLY A 150 -13.76 -7.58 2.68
C GLY A 150 -14.82 -7.26 3.75
N VAL A 151 -14.36 -6.80 4.92
CA VAL A 151 -15.20 -6.51 6.09
C VAL A 151 -15.08 -5.02 6.43
N ALA A 152 -16.21 -4.32 6.46
CA ALA A 152 -16.24 -2.92 6.91
C ALA A 152 -15.87 -2.83 8.40
N ARG A 153 -15.12 -1.80 8.76
CA ARG A 153 -14.65 -1.51 10.12
C ARG A 153 -15.20 -0.17 10.64
N PRO A 154 -16.52 -0.04 10.82
CA PRO A 154 -17.14 1.25 11.19
C PRO A 154 -16.69 1.80 12.54
N ALA A 155 -16.14 0.97 13.44
CA ALA A 155 -15.52 1.42 14.68
C ALA A 155 -14.33 2.35 14.46
N MET A 156 -13.71 2.33 13.28
CA MET A 156 -12.62 3.23 12.87
C MET A 156 -13.11 4.59 12.37
N GLY A 157 -14.41 4.88 12.44
CA GLY A 157 -15.04 6.11 12.00
C GLY A 157 -15.73 5.99 10.65
N VAL A 158 -16.51 7.01 10.32
CA VAL A 158 -17.19 7.19 9.03
C VAL A 158 -16.92 8.63 8.58
N PHE A 159 -16.00 8.79 7.65
CA PHE A 159 -15.53 10.07 7.09
C PHE A 159 -14.76 9.81 5.79
N ARG A 160 -14.21 10.84 5.17
CA ARG A 160 -13.33 10.71 3.99
C ARG A 160 -11.97 10.13 4.40
N HIS A 161 -11.89 8.80 4.44
CA HIS A 161 -10.67 8.11 4.80
C HIS A 161 -9.66 8.17 3.66
N GLU A 162 -8.50 8.80 3.92
CA GLU A 162 -7.37 8.81 3.00
C GLU A 162 -6.50 7.58 3.20
N ALA A 163 -5.82 7.47 4.33
CA ALA A 163 -4.86 6.42 4.60
C ALA A 163 -5.01 5.81 5.99
N ALA A 164 -4.41 4.64 6.18
CA ALA A 164 -4.32 3.94 7.45
C ALA A 164 -2.88 3.46 7.69
N ALA A 165 -2.32 3.73 8.87
CA ALA A 165 -1.01 3.25 9.28
C ALA A 165 -1.12 2.45 10.58
N VAL A 166 -0.76 1.18 10.53
CA VAL A 166 -0.86 0.28 11.69
C VAL A 166 0.48 0.25 12.44
N ASP A 167 0.48 0.71 13.69
CA ASP A 167 1.64 0.68 14.55
C ASP A 167 1.57 -0.48 15.56
N PRO A 168 2.38 -1.54 15.37
CA PRO A 168 2.39 -2.67 16.27
C PRO A 168 3.00 -2.36 17.66
N VAL A 169 3.76 -1.29 17.78
CA VAL A 169 4.40 -0.90 19.05
C VAL A 169 3.38 -0.25 19.98
N SER A 170 2.66 0.77 19.51
CA SER A 170 1.59 1.43 20.28
C SER A 170 0.27 0.67 20.24
N ARG A 171 0.16 -0.36 19.40
CA ARG A 171 -1.07 -1.13 19.14
C ARG A 171 -2.23 -0.24 18.76
N ALA A 172 -1.99 0.66 17.80
CA ALA A 172 -2.96 1.61 17.29
C ALA A 172 -2.95 1.63 15.76
N VAL A 173 -4.04 2.12 15.20
CA VAL A 173 -4.12 2.48 13.78
C VAL A 173 -4.29 3.99 13.70
N TYR A 174 -3.44 4.63 12.91
CA TYR A 174 -3.53 6.05 12.63
C TYR A 174 -4.23 6.24 11.29
N LEU A 175 -5.13 7.24 11.21
CA LEU A 175 -5.94 7.50 10.04
C LEU A 175 -5.85 8.98 9.68
N THR A 176 -5.90 9.27 8.39
CA THR A 176 -6.00 10.62 7.85
C THR A 176 -7.33 10.83 7.16
N GLU A 177 -7.82 12.06 7.21
CA GLU A 177 -9.04 12.51 6.57
C GLU A 177 -8.68 13.55 5.49
N ASP A 178 -9.17 13.37 4.25
CA ASP A 178 -8.92 14.32 3.16
C ASP A 178 -10.04 15.34 3.02
N VAL A 179 -9.96 16.36 3.88
CA VAL A 179 -10.72 17.61 3.80
C VAL A 179 -9.83 18.78 4.24
N PRO A 180 -10.12 20.03 3.86
CA PRO A 180 -9.25 21.18 4.15
C PRO A 180 -8.88 21.35 5.64
N ASP A 181 -9.80 21.04 6.55
CA ASP A 181 -9.58 21.08 8.01
C ASP A 181 -9.63 19.66 8.60
N GLY A 182 -9.18 18.66 7.82
CA GLY A 182 -9.22 17.25 8.19
C GLY A 182 -8.40 16.92 9.43
N ALA A 183 -8.89 15.95 10.20
CA ALA A 183 -8.25 15.51 11.41
C ALA A 183 -7.25 14.36 11.17
N PHE A 184 -6.34 14.20 12.12
CA PHE A 184 -5.49 13.03 12.25
C PHE A 184 -6.00 12.18 13.39
N TYR A 185 -6.47 10.97 13.08
CA TYR A 185 -7.12 10.11 14.05
C TYR A 185 -6.21 9.01 14.55
N ARG A 186 -6.46 8.56 15.78
CA ARG A 186 -5.88 7.36 16.37
C ARG A 186 -7.01 6.42 16.78
N PHE A 187 -7.05 5.24 16.18
CA PHE A 187 -7.93 4.16 16.60
C PHE A 187 -7.17 3.16 17.47
N ARG A 188 -7.69 2.87 18.66
CA ARG A 188 -7.17 1.83 19.55
C ARG A 188 -8.18 0.69 19.60
N PRO A 189 -7.87 -0.46 18.99
CA PRO A 189 -8.74 -1.63 19.06
C PRO A 189 -8.82 -2.15 20.51
N THR A 190 -10.00 -2.62 20.91
CA THR A 190 -10.20 -3.26 22.21
C THR A 190 -9.32 -4.51 22.36
N THR A 191 -9.21 -5.29 21.30
CA THR A 191 -8.31 -6.44 21.20
C THR A 191 -7.37 -6.25 20.04
N TRP A 192 -6.06 -6.29 20.27
CA TRP A 192 -5.07 -6.13 19.20
C TRP A 192 -5.24 -7.22 18.13
N GLY A 193 -5.36 -6.77 16.87
CA GLY A 193 -5.63 -7.64 15.73
C GLY A 193 -7.12 -7.77 15.38
N ASP A 194 -8.04 -7.30 16.22
CA ASP A 194 -9.46 -7.22 15.92
C ASP A 194 -9.91 -5.75 15.81
N LEU A 195 -10.25 -5.34 14.59
CA LEU A 195 -10.67 -3.95 14.29
C LEU A 195 -12.20 -3.76 14.36
N SER A 196 -12.94 -4.74 14.86
CA SER A 196 -14.42 -4.67 14.97
C SER A 196 -14.89 -3.71 16.07
N ALA A 197 -14.07 -3.50 17.11
CA ALA A 197 -14.36 -2.65 18.25
C ALA A 197 -13.12 -1.92 18.75
N GLY A 198 -13.29 -0.68 19.22
CA GLY A 198 -12.19 0.13 19.74
C GLY A 198 -12.62 1.56 20.04
N THR A 199 -11.64 2.40 20.33
CA THR A 199 -11.84 3.84 20.60
C THR A 199 -11.14 4.65 19.54
N LEU A 200 -11.88 5.50 18.83
CA LEU A 200 -11.37 6.50 17.89
C LEU A 200 -11.20 7.83 18.62
N GLN A 201 -10.07 8.48 18.38
CA GLN A 201 -9.70 9.78 18.92
C GLN A 201 -9.14 10.63 17.77
N GLY A 202 -9.59 11.87 17.64
CA GLY A 202 -9.10 12.91 16.73
C GLY A 202 -8.27 13.95 17.47
#